data_3a21cbf2d3c4c1ffe4ec318257fc4b01
#
_entry.id   3a21cbf2d3c4c1ffe4ec318257fc4b01
#
_cell.length_a   1.000
_cell.length_b   1.000
_cell.length_c   1.000
_cell.angle_alpha   90.00
_cell.angle_beta   90.00
_cell.angle_gamma   90.00
#
_symmetry.space_group_name_H-M   'P 1'
#
loop_
_entity.id
_entity.type
_entity.pdbx_description
1 polymer ?
#
loop_
_entity_poly.entity_id
_entity_poly.type
_entity_poly.pdbx_seq_one_letter_code
_entity_poly.pdbx_strand_id
1 'polypeptide(L)'
;LKVILQEDNQKLDEVVVVGYGSMKQKNITGSVSTISAEELEDLPVSNLSEALQGMVNGLNVQLGSSRPGTNANEVYIRQNRTFTGISKDGGNSTPLIIIDDVIQLGTNGQPSMEQFNMLDPSEVESITVLRDASAAIYGSRAANGAILVKTKRGKKGVPVISYSGKFAVNDAVSHSKVLKGSAYGRFYNALAIGSNKASGYDDLDVLYSDMELAEMDNLNYDWLDKAGWKSAFQQTHTLNVTGGSERATYYAGATFFDQGANLGDQSYKRYTYRA
;
A
#
# COMPACT_ATOMS: atom_id res chain seq x y z
N LEU A 1 24.94 13.99 -49.79
CA LEU A 1 23.64 13.44 -49.35
C LEU A 1 23.35 13.99 -47.97
N LYS A 2 22.35 14.87 -47.86
CA LYS A 2 21.90 15.38 -46.55
C LYS A 2 20.74 14.49 -46.10
N VAL A 3 20.97 13.58 -45.15
CA VAL A 3 19.93 12.77 -44.55
C VAL A 3 19.35 13.58 -43.38
N ILE A 4 18.11 14.02 -43.52
CA ILE A 4 17.32 14.65 -42.45
C ILE A 4 16.57 13.50 -41.76
N LEU A 5 17.03 13.15 -40.56
CA LEU A 5 16.27 12.26 -39.66
C LEU A 5 15.11 13.08 -39.10
N GLN A 6 13.88 12.73 -39.49
CA GLN A 6 12.67 13.17 -38.78
C GLN A 6 12.46 12.24 -37.57
N GLU A 7 12.32 12.83 -36.39
CA GLU A 7 11.83 12.09 -35.25
C GLU A 7 10.40 11.62 -35.54
N ASP A 8 10.22 10.32 -35.59
CA ASP A 8 8.90 9.69 -35.65
C ASP A 8 8.27 9.69 -34.25
N ASN A 9 7.66 10.82 -33.89
CA ASN A 9 6.88 10.97 -32.66
C ASN A 9 5.49 10.31 -32.85
N GLN A 10 5.44 9.03 -33.13
CA GLN A 10 4.21 8.25 -32.91
C GLN A 10 3.98 8.12 -31.40
N LYS A 11 3.32 9.12 -30.82
CA LYS A 11 2.68 8.93 -29.52
C LYS A 11 1.63 7.85 -29.71
N LEU A 12 1.93 6.66 -29.21
CA LEU A 12 0.91 5.61 -29.04
C LEU A 12 -0.24 6.22 -28.26
N ASP A 13 -1.42 6.28 -28.88
CA ASP A 13 -2.65 6.73 -28.22
C ASP A 13 -2.92 5.78 -27.05
N GLU A 14 -2.62 6.22 -25.83
CA GLU A 14 -2.84 5.44 -24.63
C GLU A 14 -4.34 5.18 -24.45
N VAL A 15 -4.70 3.91 -24.39
CA VAL A 15 -6.09 3.46 -24.25
C VAL A 15 -6.36 3.18 -22.78
N VAL A 16 -7.23 3.96 -22.20
CA VAL A 16 -7.64 3.83 -20.79
C VAL A 16 -8.98 3.10 -20.73
N VAL A 17 -9.09 2.19 -19.79
CA VAL A 17 -10.35 1.52 -19.49
C VAL A 17 -11.22 2.42 -18.63
N VAL A 18 -12.41 2.71 -19.11
CA VAL A 18 -13.40 3.56 -18.43
C VAL A 18 -14.71 2.80 -18.38
N GLY A 19 -15.08 2.36 -17.21
CA GLY A 19 -16.32 1.61 -17.01
C GLY A 19 -16.36 0.29 -17.80
N TYR A 20 -17.40 0.07 -18.55
CA TYR A 20 -17.60 -1.14 -19.35
C TYR A 20 -16.93 -1.09 -20.75
N GLY A 21 -16.01 -0.15 -20.98
CA GLY A 21 -15.32 0.00 -22.26
C GLY A 21 -13.94 0.60 -22.15
N SER A 22 -13.21 0.58 -23.27
CA SER A 22 -11.93 1.24 -23.41
C SER A 22 -12.07 2.51 -24.25
N MET A 23 -11.53 3.62 -23.77
CA MET A 23 -11.53 4.90 -24.50
C MET A 23 -10.09 5.44 -24.55
N LYS A 24 -9.79 6.21 -25.62
CA LYS A 24 -8.52 6.92 -25.69
C LYS A 24 -8.47 7.96 -24.55
N GLN A 25 -7.37 8.07 -23.86
CA GLN A 25 -7.18 8.98 -22.74
C GLN A 25 -7.60 10.43 -23.05
N LYS A 26 -7.32 10.89 -24.26
CA LYS A 26 -7.70 12.22 -24.74
C LYS A 26 -9.23 12.46 -24.86
N ASN A 27 -10.03 11.42 -24.86
CA ASN A 27 -11.49 11.51 -24.98
C ASN A 27 -12.20 11.43 -23.62
N ILE A 28 -11.45 11.30 -22.53
CA ILE A 28 -11.99 11.17 -21.19
C ILE A 28 -12.13 12.57 -20.57
N THR A 29 -13.36 13.00 -20.35
CA THR A 29 -13.68 14.29 -19.71
C THR A 29 -13.66 14.23 -18.18
N GLY A 30 -13.55 13.04 -17.59
CA GLY A 30 -13.49 12.83 -16.15
C GLY A 30 -12.08 12.91 -15.56
N SER A 31 -11.99 13.04 -14.24
CA SER A 31 -10.71 12.97 -13.51
C SER A 31 -10.25 11.52 -13.38
N VAL A 32 -9.49 11.05 -14.34
CA VAL A 32 -8.96 9.68 -14.42
C VAL A 32 -7.43 9.71 -14.38
N SER A 33 -6.84 8.81 -13.64
CA SER A 33 -5.39 8.59 -13.63
C SER A 33 -5.12 7.11 -13.89
N THR A 34 -4.21 6.82 -14.80
CA THR A 34 -3.82 5.44 -15.13
C THR A 34 -2.35 5.25 -14.83
N ILE A 35 -2.00 4.11 -14.30
CA ILE A 35 -0.64 3.64 -14.05
C ILE A 35 -0.42 2.39 -14.88
N SER A 36 0.68 2.31 -15.59
CA SER A 36 1.06 1.17 -16.42
C SER A 36 1.78 0.08 -15.62
N ALA A 37 1.88 -1.12 -16.22
CA ALA A 37 2.62 -2.24 -15.64
C ALA A 37 4.09 -1.89 -15.41
N GLU A 38 4.71 -1.17 -16.35
CA GLU A 38 6.14 -0.82 -16.30
C GLU A 38 6.46 0.03 -15.07
N GLU A 39 5.56 0.95 -14.70
CA GLU A 39 5.74 1.81 -13.52
C GLU A 39 5.63 1.03 -12.19
N LEU A 40 4.91 -0.09 -12.20
CA LEU A 40 4.67 -0.93 -11.02
C LEU A 40 5.72 -2.04 -10.85
N GLU A 41 6.25 -2.56 -11.96
CA GLU A 41 7.13 -3.72 -11.94
C GLU A 41 8.45 -3.49 -11.20
N ASP A 42 8.97 -2.26 -11.22
CA ASP A 42 10.28 -1.93 -10.64
C ASP A 42 10.22 -1.67 -9.13
N LEU A 43 9.02 -1.62 -8.54
CA LEU A 43 8.86 -1.31 -7.12
C LEU A 43 9.03 -2.55 -6.25
N PRO A 44 9.93 -2.52 -5.24
CA PRO A 44 10.13 -3.63 -4.30
C PRO A 44 9.14 -3.54 -3.12
N VAL A 45 7.85 -3.58 -3.41
CA VAL A 45 6.77 -3.41 -2.43
C VAL A 45 6.11 -4.75 -2.08
N SER A 46 5.51 -4.82 -0.88
CA SER A 46 4.88 -6.03 -0.36
C SER A 46 3.50 -6.28 -0.93
N ASN A 47 2.80 -5.20 -1.27
CA ASN A 47 1.43 -5.24 -1.78
C ASN A 47 1.16 -4.08 -2.75
N LEU A 48 0.07 -4.22 -3.51
CA LEU A 48 -0.28 -3.28 -4.56
C LEU A 48 -0.66 -1.89 -4.03
N SER A 49 -1.22 -1.80 -2.83
CA SER A 49 -1.55 -0.49 -2.23
C SER A 49 -0.31 0.33 -1.90
N GLU A 50 0.78 -0.30 -1.45
CA GLU A 50 2.07 0.37 -1.24
C GLU A 50 2.64 0.91 -2.55
N ALA A 51 2.51 0.13 -3.64
CA ALA A 51 2.96 0.56 -4.97
C ALA A 51 2.28 1.85 -5.43
N LEU A 52 1.02 2.06 -5.06
CA LEU A 52 0.26 3.25 -5.47
C LEU A 52 0.61 4.52 -4.67
N GLN A 53 1.35 4.40 -3.58
CA GLN A 53 1.67 5.53 -2.72
C GLN A 53 2.51 6.57 -3.47
N GLY A 54 1.98 7.78 -3.60
CA GLY A 54 2.66 8.88 -4.28
C GLY A 54 2.60 8.86 -5.81
N MET A 55 2.11 7.77 -6.44
CA MET A 55 2.03 7.67 -7.90
C MET A 55 0.79 8.35 -8.49
N VAL A 56 -0.29 8.42 -7.74
CA VAL A 56 -1.56 8.98 -8.20
C VAL A 56 -1.92 10.24 -7.44
N ASN A 57 -2.10 11.33 -8.15
CA ASN A 57 -2.57 12.58 -7.54
C ASN A 57 -3.97 12.39 -6.94
N GLY A 58 -4.12 12.75 -5.65
CA GLY A 58 -5.37 12.64 -4.93
C GLY A 58 -5.72 11.23 -4.43
N LEU A 59 -4.82 10.26 -4.57
CA LEU A 59 -4.87 8.98 -3.87
C LEU A 59 -4.01 9.08 -2.60
N ASN A 60 -4.60 8.81 -1.48
CA ASN A 60 -3.90 8.76 -0.19
C ASN A 60 -3.86 7.32 0.29
N VAL A 61 -2.66 6.80 0.50
CA VAL A 61 -2.44 5.46 1.05
C VAL A 61 -1.92 5.62 2.47
N GLN A 62 -2.69 5.16 3.43
CA GLN A 62 -2.29 5.11 4.82
C GLN A 62 -1.81 3.70 5.15
N LEU A 63 -0.51 3.58 5.44
CA LEU A 63 0.08 2.33 5.83
C LEU A 63 -0.31 2.03 7.28
N GLY A 64 -1.07 0.96 7.49
CA GLY A 64 -1.59 0.61 8.81
C GLY A 64 -0.59 -0.13 9.69
N SER A 65 0.33 -0.89 9.10
CA SER A 65 1.33 -1.66 9.83
C SER A 65 2.46 -2.10 8.91
N SER A 66 3.70 -2.02 9.40
CA SER A 66 4.89 -2.60 8.74
C SER A 66 5.14 -4.06 9.14
N ARG A 67 4.21 -4.67 9.87
CA ARG A 67 4.32 -6.07 10.29
C ARG A 67 4.17 -6.99 9.08
N PRO A 68 5.05 -7.99 8.87
CA PRO A 68 4.96 -8.90 7.75
C PRO A 68 3.59 -9.58 7.64
N GLY A 69 3.03 -9.63 6.43
CA GLY A 69 1.75 -10.29 6.16
C GLY A 69 0.50 -9.54 6.63
N THR A 70 0.62 -8.33 7.17
CA THR A 70 -0.56 -7.52 7.49
C THR A 70 -1.00 -6.69 6.29
N ASN A 71 -2.29 -6.76 5.97
CA ASN A 71 -2.92 -5.98 4.89
C ASN A 71 -3.75 -4.83 5.47
N ALA A 72 -3.24 -4.17 6.51
CA ALA A 72 -3.94 -3.09 7.20
C ALA A 72 -3.81 -1.72 6.49
N ASN A 73 -3.43 -1.72 5.22
CA ASN A 73 -3.31 -0.49 4.44
C ASN A 73 -4.69 0.00 4.03
N GLU A 74 -4.92 1.28 4.28
CA GLU A 74 -6.15 1.95 3.90
C GLU A 74 -5.87 2.90 2.73
N VAL A 75 -6.76 2.87 1.74
CA VAL A 75 -6.64 3.70 0.55
C VAL A 75 -7.86 4.60 0.45
N TYR A 76 -7.61 5.89 0.29
CA TYR A 76 -8.65 6.91 0.14
C TYR A 76 -8.42 7.71 -1.13
N ILE A 77 -9.50 7.99 -1.87
CA ILE A 77 -9.46 8.90 -2.99
C ILE A 77 -9.86 10.30 -2.49
N ARG A 78 -8.90 11.26 -2.55
CA ARG A 78 -8.95 12.63 -2.01
C ARG A 78 -8.88 12.65 -0.49
N GLN A 79 -10.01 12.68 0.18
CA GLN A 79 -10.12 12.64 1.65
C GLN A 79 -11.20 11.68 2.05
N ASN A 80 -11.12 11.21 3.29
CA ASN A 80 -12.20 10.45 3.90
C ASN A 80 -13.46 11.34 3.94
N ARG A 81 -14.42 11.09 3.03
CA ARG A 81 -15.67 11.87 2.91
C ARG A 81 -16.79 11.34 3.77
N THR A 82 -16.63 10.15 4.29
CA THR A 82 -17.62 9.52 5.13
C THR A 82 -17.49 10.09 6.54
N PHE A 83 -18.54 10.69 7.05
CA PHE A 83 -18.59 11.23 8.41
C PHE A 83 -18.61 10.05 9.40
N THR A 84 -17.43 9.67 9.88
CA THR A 84 -17.24 8.53 10.78
C THR A 84 -17.34 8.87 12.26
N GLY A 85 -17.76 10.11 12.60
CA GLY A 85 -17.65 10.67 13.95
C GLY A 85 -18.59 10.08 15.01
N ILE A 86 -19.57 9.23 14.68
CA ILE A 86 -20.63 8.84 15.65
C ILE A 86 -20.96 7.33 15.61
N SER A 87 -20.47 6.55 14.67
CA SER A 87 -20.84 5.13 14.56
C SER A 87 -19.66 4.23 14.85
N LYS A 88 -19.81 3.28 15.77
CA LYS A 88 -18.85 2.16 15.97
C LYS A 88 -18.69 1.30 14.71
N ASP A 89 -19.63 1.42 13.79
CA ASP A 89 -19.65 0.76 12.49
C ASP A 89 -19.19 1.72 11.38
N GLY A 90 -18.19 2.57 11.66
CA GLY A 90 -17.68 3.67 10.84
C GLY A 90 -17.92 3.46 9.36
N GLY A 91 -18.56 4.44 8.70
CA GLY A 91 -18.86 4.35 7.28
C GLY A 91 -17.60 3.98 6.49
N ASN A 92 -17.72 2.99 5.62
CA ASN A 92 -16.61 2.52 4.81
C ASN A 92 -16.19 3.61 3.80
N SER A 93 -15.01 4.17 3.97
CA SER A 93 -14.42 5.18 3.05
C SER A 93 -13.56 4.55 1.96
N THR A 94 -13.49 3.23 1.92
CA THR A 94 -12.75 2.46 0.92
C THR A 94 -13.34 2.73 -0.48
N PRO A 95 -12.51 3.04 -1.48
CA PRO A 95 -12.97 3.12 -2.86
C PRO A 95 -13.46 1.76 -3.35
N LEU A 96 -14.33 1.76 -4.35
CA LEU A 96 -14.78 0.54 -4.99
C LEU A 96 -13.62 -0.11 -5.77
N ILE A 97 -13.31 -1.35 -5.48
CA ILE A 97 -12.26 -2.12 -6.17
C ILE A 97 -12.90 -3.02 -7.21
N ILE A 98 -12.38 -2.95 -8.44
CA ILE A 98 -12.84 -3.76 -9.57
C ILE A 98 -11.62 -4.41 -10.21
N ILE A 99 -11.55 -5.73 -10.18
CA ILE A 99 -10.46 -6.51 -10.76
C ILE A 99 -11.01 -7.32 -11.91
N ASP A 100 -10.50 -7.10 -13.11
CA ASP A 100 -10.96 -7.76 -14.36
C ASP A 100 -12.49 -7.74 -14.49
N ASP A 101 -13.10 -6.57 -14.30
CA ASP A 101 -14.55 -6.31 -14.37
C ASP A 101 -15.38 -6.94 -13.23
N VAL A 102 -14.73 -7.56 -12.24
CA VAL A 102 -15.39 -8.13 -11.06
C VAL A 102 -15.25 -7.19 -9.85
N ILE A 103 -16.39 -6.78 -9.30
CA ILE A 103 -16.44 -5.93 -8.11
C ILE A 103 -16.01 -6.74 -6.89
N GLN A 104 -15.06 -6.20 -6.10
CA GLN A 104 -14.56 -6.83 -4.90
C GLN A 104 -15.32 -6.35 -3.67
N LEU A 105 -16.07 -7.27 -3.06
CA LEU A 105 -16.86 -7.01 -1.86
C LEU A 105 -16.38 -7.92 -0.73
N GLY A 106 -16.34 -7.37 0.48
CA GLY A 106 -16.14 -8.15 1.69
C GLY A 106 -17.41 -8.95 2.08
N THR A 107 -17.31 -9.76 3.11
CA THR A 107 -18.41 -10.58 3.62
C THR A 107 -19.62 -9.76 4.11
N ASN A 108 -19.41 -8.50 4.44
CA ASN A 108 -20.44 -7.54 4.83
C ASN A 108 -21.10 -6.81 3.62
N GLY A 109 -20.73 -7.16 2.37
CA GLY A 109 -21.21 -6.53 1.15
C GLY A 109 -20.66 -5.13 0.88
N GLN A 110 -19.70 -4.66 1.68
CA GLN A 110 -19.02 -3.38 1.46
C GLN A 110 -17.75 -3.56 0.58
N PRO A 111 -17.26 -2.50 -0.10
CA PRO A 111 -16.00 -2.55 -0.82
C PRO A 111 -14.86 -3.09 0.04
N SER A 112 -14.06 -4.00 -0.51
CA SER A 112 -12.94 -4.65 0.19
C SER A 112 -11.63 -4.46 -0.58
N MET A 113 -10.56 -4.18 0.17
CA MET A 113 -9.19 -4.08 -0.35
C MET A 113 -8.43 -5.42 -0.31
N GLU A 114 -9.02 -6.47 0.24
CA GLU A 114 -8.33 -7.72 0.52
C GLU A 114 -7.72 -8.34 -0.74
N GLN A 115 -8.53 -8.57 -1.77
CA GLN A 115 -8.08 -9.14 -3.03
C GLN A 115 -7.08 -8.23 -3.76
N PHE A 116 -7.27 -6.91 -3.67
CA PHE A 116 -6.36 -5.93 -4.23
C PHE A 116 -4.97 -6.00 -3.60
N ASN A 117 -4.89 -6.11 -2.28
CA ASN A 117 -3.62 -6.22 -1.56
C ASN A 117 -2.93 -7.58 -1.75
N MET A 118 -3.68 -8.62 -2.17
CA MET A 118 -3.12 -9.93 -2.49
C MET A 118 -2.51 -10.00 -3.90
N LEU A 119 -2.88 -9.08 -4.81
CA LEU A 119 -2.30 -9.04 -6.15
C LEU A 119 -0.82 -8.66 -6.09
N ASP A 120 -0.02 -9.36 -6.88
CA ASP A 120 1.36 -8.99 -7.11
C ASP A 120 1.43 -7.90 -8.20
N PRO A 121 2.23 -6.83 -8.02
CA PRO A 121 2.39 -5.79 -9.03
C PRO A 121 2.80 -6.33 -10.42
N SER A 122 3.56 -7.43 -10.47
CA SER A 122 3.99 -8.05 -11.72
C SER A 122 2.86 -8.73 -12.52
N GLU A 123 1.72 -9.04 -11.88
CA GLU A 123 0.54 -9.61 -12.52
C GLU A 123 -0.40 -8.56 -13.11
N VAL A 124 -0.17 -7.29 -12.78
CA VAL A 124 -1.01 -6.17 -13.19
C VAL A 124 -0.59 -5.66 -14.57
N GLU A 125 -1.54 -5.41 -15.45
CA GLU A 125 -1.34 -4.74 -16.75
C GLU A 125 -1.51 -3.22 -16.62
N SER A 126 -2.55 -2.79 -15.88
CA SER A 126 -2.80 -1.37 -15.63
C SER A 126 -3.73 -1.17 -14.44
N ILE A 127 -3.58 -0.03 -13.78
CA ILE A 127 -4.48 0.44 -12.72
C ILE A 127 -5.06 1.78 -13.14
N THR A 128 -6.38 1.88 -13.14
CA THR A 128 -7.09 3.12 -13.43
C THR A 128 -7.85 3.59 -12.20
N VAL A 129 -7.56 4.80 -11.76
CA VAL A 129 -8.25 5.43 -10.63
C VAL A 129 -9.29 6.41 -11.13
N LEU A 130 -10.55 6.11 -10.88
CA LEU A 130 -11.71 6.93 -11.21
C LEU A 130 -12.13 7.77 -10.03
N ARG A 131 -12.20 9.07 -10.24
CA ARG A 131 -12.58 10.05 -9.23
C ARG A 131 -13.87 10.76 -9.64
N ASP A 132 -14.65 11.15 -8.65
CA ASP A 132 -15.87 11.96 -8.86
C ASP A 132 -16.88 11.34 -9.85
N ALA A 133 -17.35 12.15 -10.80
CA ALA A 133 -18.35 11.75 -11.77
C ALA A 133 -17.93 10.54 -12.64
N SER A 134 -16.64 10.32 -12.86
CA SER A 134 -16.16 9.16 -13.64
C SER A 134 -16.43 7.82 -12.95
N ALA A 135 -16.53 7.82 -11.62
CA ALA A 135 -16.87 6.64 -10.83
C ALA A 135 -18.41 6.37 -10.77
N ALA A 136 -19.24 7.37 -11.10
CA ALA A 136 -20.71 7.29 -10.98
C ALA A 136 -21.34 6.17 -11.80
N ILE A 137 -20.67 5.72 -12.87
CA ILE A 137 -21.10 4.58 -13.70
C ILE A 137 -21.26 3.28 -12.89
N TYR A 138 -20.54 3.16 -11.76
CA TYR A 138 -20.63 2.01 -10.86
C TYR A 138 -21.65 2.19 -9.73
N GLY A 139 -22.44 3.27 -9.80
CA GLY A 139 -23.53 3.57 -8.88
C GLY A 139 -23.06 4.08 -7.53
N SER A 140 -23.95 4.00 -6.52
CA SER A 140 -23.73 4.55 -5.18
C SER A 140 -22.57 3.91 -4.42
N ARG A 141 -22.19 2.68 -4.74
CA ARG A 141 -21.04 1.99 -4.13
C ARG A 141 -19.71 2.64 -4.47
N ALA A 142 -19.63 3.39 -5.58
CA ALA A 142 -18.46 4.12 -5.99
C ALA A 142 -18.47 5.60 -5.54
N ALA A 143 -19.27 5.95 -4.52
CA ALA A 143 -19.33 7.31 -3.98
C ALA A 143 -17.97 7.82 -3.48
N ASN A 144 -17.10 6.91 -3.01
CA ASN A 144 -15.73 7.21 -2.59
C ASN A 144 -14.69 7.07 -3.73
N GLY A 145 -15.17 6.97 -5.00
CA GLY A 145 -14.35 6.68 -6.17
C GLY A 145 -14.20 5.19 -6.44
N ALA A 146 -13.52 4.84 -7.53
CA ALA A 146 -13.26 3.46 -7.90
C ALA A 146 -11.83 3.26 -8.40
N ILE A 147 -11.28 2.08 -8.14
CA ILE A 147 -9.98 1.62 -8.62
C ILE A 147 -10.22 0.39 -9.50
N LEU A 148 -9.92 0.53 -10.79
CA LEU A 148 -10.02 -0.53 -11.76
C LEU A 148 -8.64 -1.15 -11.96
N VAL A 149 -8.53 -2.44 -11.78
CA VAL A 149 -7.31 -3.20 -12.03
C VAL A 149 -7.54 -4.12 -13.20
N LYS A 150 -6.69 -3.99 -14.20
CA LYS A 150 -6.56 -4.99 -15.25
C LYS A 150 -5.34 -5.82 -15.01
N THR A 151 -5.52 -7.12 -15.09
CA THR A 151 -4.42 -8.06 -14.93
C THR A 151 -3.91 -8.51 -16.28
N LYS A 152 -2.66 -8.92 -16.34
CA LYS A 152 -2.02 -9.43 -17.55
C LYS A 152 -2.79 -10.63 -18.10
N ARG A 153 -3.00 -10.63 -19.40
CA ARG A 153 -3.69 -11.70 -20.14
C ARG A 153 -2.77 -12.31 -21.19
N GLY A 154 -3.13 -13.47 -21.68
CA GLY A 154 -2.42 -14.12 -22.79
C GLY A 154 -2.44 -13.25 -24.03
N LYS A 155 -1.29 -13.17 -24.72
CA LYS A 155 -1.15 -12.45 -25.99
C LYS A 155 -0.92 -13.46 -27.12
N LYS A 156 -1.42 -13.15 -28.33
CA LYS A 156 -1.12 -13.94 -29.54
C LYS A 156 0.40 -13.90 -29.80
N GLY A 157 0.97 -15.03 -30.12
CA GLY A 157 2.38 -15.13 -30.46
C GLY A 157 3.02 -16.41 -29.93
N VAL A 158 4.30 -16.56 -30.19
CA VAL A 158 5.11 -17.65 -29.62
C VAL A 158 5.13 -17.55 -28.10
N PRO A 159 5.20 -18.69 -27.39
CA PRO A 159 5.31 -18.67 -25.94
C PRO A 159 6.51 -17.85 -25.47
N VAL A 160 6.25 -16.90 -24.58
CA VAL A 160 7.29 -16.09 -23.92
C VAL A 160 7.28 -16.46 -22.44
N ILE A 161 8.44 -16.85 -21.94
CA ILE A 161 8.68 -17.13 -20.54
C ILE A 161 9.48 -15.96 -19.99
N SER A 162 8.96 -15.32 -18.93
CA SER A 162 9.66 -14.25 -18.24
C SER A 162 9.86 -14.61 -16.78
N TYR A 163 11.04 -14.32 -16.26
CA TYR A 163 11.38 -14.44 -14.85
C TYR A 163 11.85 -13.09 -14.32
N SER A 164 11.34 -12.71 -13.16
CA SER A 164 11.75 -11.51 -12.43
C SER A 164 12.12 -11.89 -11.00
N GLY A 165 13.27 -11.44 -10.54
CA GLY A 165 13.72 -11.57 -9.15
C GLY A 165 13.97 -10.20 -8.55
N LYS A 166 13.34 -9.90 -7.39
CA LYS A 166 13.49 -8.64 -6.66
C LYS A 166 14.01 -8.94 -5.26
N PHE A 167 14.97 -8.15 -4.81
CA PHE A 167 15.54 -8.24 -3.49
C PHE A 167 15.53 -6.86 -2.85
N ALA A 168 15.08 -6.78 -1.61
CA ALA A 168 15.03 -5.52 -0.87
C ALA A 168 15.41 -5.73 0.59
N VAL A 169 15.85 -4.65 1.22
CA VAL A 169 16.10 -4.57 2.65
C VAL A 169 15.23 -3.46 3.21
N ASN A 170 14.35 -3.81 4.14
CA ASN A 170 13.46 -2.88 4.81
C ASN A 170 14.02 -2.54 6.17
N ASP A 171 14.17 -1.24 6.44
CA ASP A 171 14.61 -0.74 7.74
C ASP A 171 13.94 0.61 8.03
N ALA A 172 13.93 1.01 9.29
CA ALA A 172 13.46 2.34 9.65
C ALA A 172 14.47 3.39 9.21
N VAL A 173 14.00 4.44 8.54
CA VAL A 173 14.84 5.60 8.19
C VAL A 173 15.38 6.29 9.45
N SER A 174 14.55 6.34 10.51
CA SER A 174 14.92 6.81 11.82
C SER A 174 13.96 6.28 12.87
N HIS A 175 14.47 6.08 14.09
CA HIS A 175 13.62 5.79 15.24
C HIS A 175 13.25 7.08 15.95
N SER A 176 12.05 7.12 16.52
CA SER A 176 11.63 8.24 17.37
C SER A 176 12.61 8.39 18.54
N LYS A 177 13.10 9.60 18.73
CA LYS A 177 13.93 9.91 19.90
C LYS A 177 13.05 9.90 21.13
N VAL A 178 13.38 9.05 22.08
CA VAL A 178 12.72 8.97 23.38
C VAL A 178 13.59 9.60 24.46
N LEU A 179 12.95 10.14 25.48
CA LEU A 179 13.66 10.61 26.67
C LEU A 179 14.26 9.41 27.39
N LYS A 180 15.48 9.55 27.89
CA LYS A 180 16.22 8.50 28.56
C LYS A 180 16.54 8.90 30.01
N GLY A 181 16.68 7.89 30.87
CA GLY A 181 17.11 8.06 32.22
C GLY A 181 16.33 9.11 33.01
N SER A 182 17.05 9.95 33.77
CA SER A 182 16.45 10.99 34.60
C SER A 182 15.67 12.04 33.85
N ALA A 183 15.96 12.26 32.57
CA ALA A 183 15.18 13.19 31.72
C ALA A 183 13.73 12.73 31.54
N TYR A 184 13.51 11.42 31.39
CA TYR A 184 12.17 10.83 31.36
C TYR A 184 11.45 10.99 32.69
N GLY A 185 12.14 10.66 33.81
CA GLY A 185 11.58 10.78 35.17
C GLY A 185 11.18 12.21 35.51
N ARG A 186 12.02 13.20 35.17
CA ARG A 186 11.71 14.63 35.38
C ARG A 186 10.51 15.09 34.52
N PHE A 187 10.44 14.63 33.27
CA PHE A 187 9.30 14.92 32.40
C PHE A 187 8.02 14.31 32.99
N TYR A 188 8.08 13.05 33.46
CA TYR A 188 6.96 12.38 34.11
C TYR A 188 6.49 13.12 35.35
N ASN A 189 7.42 13.51 36.25
CA ASN A 189 7.11 14.28 37.44
C ASN A 189 6.43 15.61 37.09
N ALA A 190 6.94 16.33 36.08
CA ALA A 190 6.36 17.59 35.64
C ALA A 190 4.93 17.39 35.09
N LEU A 191 4.71 16.32 34.31
CA LEU A 191 3.41 15.97 33.79
C LEU A 191 2.41 15.60 34.89
N ALA A 192 2.83 14.77 35.85
CA ALA A 192 2.02 14.34 36.97
C ALA A 192 1.60 15.53 37.86
N ILE A 193 2.54 16.41 38.22
CA ILE A 193 2.24 17.63 38.95
C ILE A 193 1.29 18.54 38.21
N GLY A 194 1.48 18.72 36.88
CA GLY A 194 0.61 19.56 36.06
C GLY A 194 -0.81 18.99 35.93
N SER A 195 -0.93 17.67 35.75
CA SER A 195 -2.21 16.97 35.67
C SER A 195 -2.96 16.98 37.01
N ASN A 196 -2.29 16.68 38.09
CA ASN A 196 -2.88 16.65 39.44
C ASN A 196 -3.35 18.04 39.88
N LYS A 197 -2.57 19.10 39.60
CA LYS A 197 -3.02 20.49 39.83
C LYS A 197 -4.27 20.84 39.05
N ALA A 198 -4.36 20.40 37.80
CA ALA A 198 -5.54 20.64 36.97
C ALA A 198 -6.78 19.88 37.48
N SER A 199 -6.59 18.72 38.11
CA SER A 199 -7.66 17.85 38.64
C SER A 199 -8.00 18.09 40.10
N GLY A 200 -7.24 18.96 40.81
CA GLY A 200 -7.44 19.23 42.24
C GLY A 200 -6.99 18.11 43.19
N TYR A 201 -6.18 17.16 42.69
CA TYR A 201 -5.58 16.08 43.48
C TYR A 201 -4.13 16.42 43.83
N ASP A 202 -3.77 16.38 45.11
CA ASP A 202 -2.41 16.57 45.63
C ASP A 202 -1.67 15.25 45.89
N ASP A 203 -2.03 14.17 45.22
CA ASP A 203 -1.39 12.88 45.41
C ASP A 203 0.00 12.86 44.73
N LEU A 204 1.03 13.17 45.52
CA LEU A 204 2.43 13.23 45.06
C LEU A 204 3.19 11.89 45.25
N ASP A 205 2.49 10.85 45.72
CA ASP A 205 3.11 9.54 46.01
C ASP A 205 3.58 8.78 44.77
N VAL A 206 3.30 9.32 43.61
CA VAL A 206 3.65 8.70 42.29
C VAL A 206 4.87 9.36 41.66
N LEU A 207 5.50 10.32 42.31
CA LEU A 207 6.65 11.03 41.74
C LEU A 207 7.96 10.28 42.01
N TYR A 208 8.83 10.27 41.01
CA TYR A 208 10.19 9.79 41.18
C TYR A 208 10.98 10.75 42.10
N SER A 209 11.59 10.21 43.14
CA SER A 209 12.50 10.92 44.04
C SER A 209 13.83 11.24 43.33
N ASP A 210 14.61 12.15 43.91
CA ASP A 210 15.94 12.50 43.41
C ASP A 210 16.88 11.29 43.35
N MET A 211 16.75 10.34 44.30
CA MET A 211 17.53 9.11 44.34
C MET A 211 17.16 8.19 43.19
N GLU A 212 15.87 8.01 42.91
CA GLU A 212 15.37 7.21 41.77
C GLU A 212 15.74 7.85 40.42
N LEU A 213 15.66 9.18 40.30
CA LEU A 213 16.12 9.91 39.15
C LEU A 213 17.59 9.71 38.84
N ALA A 214 18.45 9.69 39.89
CA ALA A 214 19.88 9.42 39.74
C ALA A 214 20.14 7.97 39.30
N GLU A 215 19.38 7.01 39.84
CA GLU A 215 19.49 5.60 39.44
C GLU A 215 19.02 5.33 38.02
N MET A 216 18.00 6.06 37.55
CA MET A 216 17.51 5.96 36.18
C MET A 216 18.57 6.24 35.11
N ASP A 217 19.57 7.08 35.41
CA ASP A 217 20.66 7.35 34.48
C ASP A 217 21.58 6.13 34.29
N ASN A 218 21.69 5.30 35.34
CA ASN A 218 22.43 4.04 35.29
C ASN A 218 21.67 2.92 34.60
N LEU A 219 20.32 2.98 34.61
CA LEU A 219 19.42 1.96 34.05
C LEU A 219 18.88 2.32 32.63
N ASN A 220 19.68 3.03 31.86
CA ASN A 220 19.26 3.49 30.53
C ASN A 220 19.30 2.38 29.51
N TYR A 221 18.15 1.70 29.27
CA TYR A 221 18.01 0.63 28.31
C TYR A 221 17.56 1.15 26.94
N ASP A 222 18.21 0.68 25.89
CA ASP A 222 17.66 0.77 24.52
C ASP A 222 16.73 -0.41 24.28
N TRP A 223 15.43 -0.16 24.37
CA TRP A 223 14.42 -1.20 24.21
C TRP A 223 14.33 -1.77 22.79
N LEU A 224 14.70 -0.99 21.78
CA LEU A 224 14.70 -1.47 20.39
C LEU A 224 15.84 -2.47 20.17
N ASP A 225 17.03 -2.16 20.68
CA ASP A 225 18.16 -3.08 20.66
C ASP A 225 17.86 -4.35 21.46
N LYS A 226 17.33 -4.20 22.68
CA LYS A 226 16.91 -5.33 23.54
C LYS A 226 15.80 -6.18 22.92
N ALA A 227 14.87 -5.57 22.18
CA ALA A 227 13.82 -6.29 21.46
C ALA A 227 14.31 -6.96 20.17
N GLY A 228 15.57 -6.75 19.79
CA GLY A 228 16.18 -7.37 18.61
C GLY A 228 15.71 -6.73 17.31
N TRP A 229 15.70 -5.38 17.26
CA TRP A 229 15.48 -4.69 15.99
C TRP A 229 16.58 -5.02 14.99
N LYS A 230 16.19 -5.34 13.77
CA LYS A 230 17.10 -5.69 12.66
C LYS A 230 16.53 -5.23 11.33
N SER A 231 17.41 -5.00 10.37
CA SER A 231 17.00 -4.82 8.97
C SER A 231 16.34 -6.10 8.45
N ALA A 232 15.18 -5.98 7.85
CA ALA A 232 14.41 -7.10 7.33
C ALA A 232 14.70 -7.32 5.85
N PHE A 233 15.08 -8.53 5.49
CA PHE A 233 15.27 -8.93 4.11
C PHE A 233 13.94 -9.33 3.46
N GLN A 234 13.76 -8.96 2.21
CA GLN A 234 12.60 -9.28 1.39
C GLN A 234 13.06 -9.79 0.03
N GLN A 235 12.40 -10.82 -0.46
CA GLN A 235 12.62 -11.33 -1.81
C GLN A 235 11.31 -11.68 -2.50
N THR A 236 11.26 -11.44 -3.80
CA THR A 236 10.14 -11.80 -4.66
C THR A 236 10.67 -12.47 -5.91
N HIS A 237 10.12 -13.63 -6.25
CA HIS A 237 10.45 -14.36 -7.47
C HIS A 237 9.15 -14.59 -8.25
N THR A 238 9.10 -14.09 -9.48
CA THR A 238 7.95 -14.23 -10.34
C THR A 238 8.32 -14.89 -11.64
N LEU A 239 7.58 -15.93 -12.01
CA LEU A 239 7.70 -16.63 -13.28
C LEU A 239 6.38 -16.50 -14.02
N ASN A 240 6.41 -15.96 -15.24
CA ASN A 240 5.25 -15.81 -16.08
C ASN A 240 5.46 -16.50 -17.43
N VAL A 241 4.40 -17.10 -17.94
CA VAL A 241 4.35 -17.70 -19.26
C VAL A 241 3.14 -17.13 -19.98
N THR A 242 3.35 -16.53 -21.13
CA THR A 242 2.27 -15.99 -21.99
C THR A 242 2.46 -16.44 -23.41
N GLY A 243 1.36 -16.72 -24.10
CA GLY A 243 1.40 -17.10 -25.49
C GLY A 243 0.00 -17.33 -26.04
N GLY A 244 -0.06 -17.77 -27.30
CA GLY A 244 -1.32 -18.13 -27.90
C GLY A 244 -1.35 -18.11 -29.42
N SER A 245 -2.43 -18.65 -29.93
CA SER A 245 -2.78 -18.63 -31.34
C SER A 245 -3.88 -17.60 -31.62
N GLU A 246 -4.35 -17.55 -32.84
CA GLU A 246 -5.54 -16.74 -33.20
C GLU A 246 -6.84 -17.21 -32.52
N ARG A 247 -6.88 -18.48 -32.10
CA ARG A 247 -8.09 -19.10 -31.55
C ARG A 247 -8.08 -19.13 -30.00
N ALA A 248 -6.92 -19.14 -29.38
CA ALA A 248 -6.80 -19.23 -27.93
C ALA A 248 -5.49 -18.57 -27.48
N THR A 249 -5.58 -17.76 -26.44
CA THR A 249 -4.44 -17.17 -25.72
C THR A 249 -4.40 -17.70 -24.30
N TYR A 250 -3.22 -17.81 -23.72
CA TYR A 250 -3.04 -18.27 -22.36
C TYR A 250 -2.02 -17.42 -21.62
N TYR A 251 -2.24 -17.30 -20.34
CA TYR A 251 -1.32 -16.70 -19.37
C TYR A 251 -1.24 -17.62 -18.15
N ALA A 252 -0.04 -17.86 -17.65
CA ALA A 252 0.17 -18.53 -16.38
C ALA A 252 1.27 -17.81 -15.62
N GLY A 253 1.03 -17.50 -14.36
CA GLY A 253 1.97 -16.84 -13.46
C GLY A 253 2.12 -17.59 -12.15
N ALA A 254 3.32 -17.58 -11.60
CA ALA A 254 3.64 -18.07 -10.27
C ALA A 254 4.56 -17.08 -9.56
N THR A 255 4.18 -16.64 -8.38
CA THR A 255 4.96 -15.69 -7.57
C THR A 255 5.23 -16.29 -6.20
N PHE A 256 6.49 -16.25 -5.80
CA PHE A 256 6.97 -16.52 -4.45
C PHE A 256 7.43 -15.21 -3.82
N PHE A 257 6.91 -14.91 -2.64
CA PHE A 257 7.26 -13.75 -1.84
C PHE A 257 7.65 -14.18 -0.44
N ASP A 258 8.76 -13.66 0.07
CA ASP A 258 9.26 -13.92 1.43
C ASP A 258 9.74 -12.60 2.05
N GLN A 259 9.23 -12.26 3.21
CA GLN A 259 9.53 -11.03 3.94
C GLN A 259 9.83 -11.34 5.40
N GLY A 260 10.98 -10.91 5.87
CA GLY A 260 11.35 -10.93 7.29
C GLY A 260 10.72 -9.77 8.07
N ALA A 261 10.70 -9.89 9.39
CA ALA A 261 10.30 -8.81 10.30
C ALA A 261 11.50 -8.01 10.78
N ASN A 262 11.30 -6.71 11.03
CA ASN A 262 12.30 -5.86 11.67
C ASN A 262 12.40 -6.13 13.18
N LEU A 263 11.35 -6.70 13.79
CA LEU A 263 11.29 -7.00 15.21
C LEU A 263 11.03 -8.49 15.42
N GLY A 264 11.92 -9.16 16.14
CA GLY A 264 11.82 -10.60 16.41
C GLY A 264 12.14 -11.47 15.19
N ASP A 265 11.73 -12.75 15.24
CA ASP A 265 12.06 -13.76 14.22
C ASP A 265 10.85 -14.16 13.36
N GLN A 266 9.91 -13.23 13.19
CA GLN A 266 8.74 -13.48 12.34
C GLN A 266 9.10 -13.35 10.86
N SER A 267 8.46 -14.16 10.02
CA SER A 267 8.53 -14.06 8.57
C SER A 267 7.16 -14.30 7.96
N TYR A 268 6.95 -13.77 6.79
CA TYR A 268 5.75 -13.98 6.00
C TYR A 268 6.10 -14.51 4.63
N LYS A 269 5.47 -15.61 4.22
CA LYS A 269 5.64 -16.21 2.90
C LYS A 269 4.32 -16.29 2.19
N ARG A 270 4.30 -15.87 0.93
CA ARG A 270 3.13 -15.92 0.06
C ARG A 270 3.48 -16.63 -1.25
N TYR A 271 2.62 -17.53 -1.64
CA TYR A 271 2.68 -18.24 -2.92
C TYR A 271 1.41 -17.88 -3.69
N THR A 272 1.56 -17.27 -4.85
CA THR A 272 0.44 -16.88 -5.71
C THR A 272 0.54 -17.64 -7.03
N TYR A 273 -0.55 -18.22 -7.47
CA TYR A 273 -0.66 -18.89 -8.76
C TYR A 273 -1.86 -18.35 -9.51
N ARG A 274 -1.65 -18.07 -10.78
CA ARG A 274 -2.68 -17.53 -11.65
C ARG A 274 -2.63 -18.21 -13.01
N ALA A 275 -3.79 -18.51 -13.60
CA ALA A 275 -3.93 -19.05 -14.96
C ALA A 275 -5.22 -18.54 -15.62
#